data_a812aaf0b334cd0d8e2c7dce1e676b6a
#
_entry.id   a812aaf0b334cd0d8e2c7dce1e676b6a
#
_cell.length_a   1.000
_cell.length_b   1.000
_cell.length_c   1.000
_cell.angle_alpha   90.00
_cell.angle_beta   90.00
_cell.angle_gamma   90.00
#
_symmetry.space_group_name_H-M   'P 1'
#
loop_
_entity.id
_entity.type
_entity.pdbx_description
1 polymer ?
#
loop_
_entity_poly.entity_id
_entity_poly.type
_entity_poly.pdbx_seq_one_letter_code
_entity_poly.pdbx_strand_id
1 'polypeptide(L)'
;MRVTDAATGELVRFGQAKHPDGSTVNPEHWWRAFQEAASQAGGLDDVSAIAVGGQQHGMVALDEQGRVIRDAMLWNDTSSAPQAEALIDELGAAPAADGEPEDPHQRGIERWVKAVGSSPVASYTLTKIKWVAQHEPANAARIAAVCLPHDWLSWRIAGFGPVQPGENAHLDALFTDRSDASGTLYFDAASNTYRRDLLALGLQPDDATTPGAAATEHAERIVLPRVLGPNQVAPVNADPSVSARRMHHRARRRRQRHGLARLGHGRGRRVRFARHIGRGGRDQ
;
A
#
# COMPACT_ATOMS: atom_id res chain seq x y z
N MET A 1 8.15 11.97 -11.97
CA MET A 1 9.30 11.90 -11.03
C MET A 1 10.03 13.24 -10.99
N ARG A 2 10.54 13.66 -9.82
CA ARG A 2 11.34 14.88 -9.65
C ARG A 2 12.63 14.54 -8.90
N VAL A 3 13.76 14.97 -9.42
CA VAL A 3 15.05 14.86 -8.75
C VAL A 3 15.44 16.26 -8.25
N THR A 4 15.63 16.39 -6.96
CA THR A 4 15.93 17.67 -6.31
C THR A 4 17.29 17.60 -5.60
N ASP A 5 17.96 18.73 -5.49
CA ASP A 5 19.14 18.86 -4.63
C ASP A 5 18.74 18.62 -3.16
N ALA A 6 19.56 17.87 -2.44
CA ALA A 6 19.22 17.46 -1.08
C ALA A 6 19.37 18.59 -0.05
N ALA A 7 20.20 19.57 -0.33
CA ALA A 7 20.48 20.70 0.55
C ALA A 7 19.52 21.88 0.30
N THR A 8 19.28 22.22 -0.97
CA THR A 8 18.48 23.39 -1.36
C THR A 8 17.01 23.05 -1.63
N GLY A 9 16.72 21.81 -2.02
CA GLY A 9 15.39 21.40 -2.48
C GLY A 9 15.06 21.82 -3.92
N GLU A 10 15.99 22.47 -4.61
CA GLU A 10 15.81 22.92 -5.98
C GLU A 10 15.64 21.75 -6.95
N LEU A 11 14.77 21.93 -7.94
CA LEU A 11 14.55 20.94 -8.99
C LEU A 11 15.80 20.88 -9.90
N VAL A 12 16.44 19.71 -9.94
CA VAL A 12 17.60 19.48 -10.81
C VAL A 12 17.17 18.95 -12.16
N ARG A 13 16.26 17.95 -12.15
CA ARG A 13 15.70 17.32 -13.35
C ARG A 13 14.40 16.61 -13.03
N PHE A 14 13.64 16.28 -14.05
CA PHE A 14 12.42 15.52 -13.90
C PHE A 14 12.21 14.56 -15.07
N GLY A 15 11.32 13.58 -14.86
CA GLY A 15 10.78 12.74 -15.90
C GLY A 15 9.31 12.47 -15.63
N GLN A 16 8.53 12.23 -16.67
CA GLN A 16 7.10 12.01 -16.58
C GLN A 16 6.68 10.92 -17.55
N ALA A 17 5.89 9.98 -17.07
CA ALA A 17 5.25 8.95 -17.88
C ALA A 17 3.80 8.78 -17.47
N LYS A 18 2.95 8.45 -18.42
CA LYS A 18 1.55 8.17 -18.17
C LYS A 18 1.35 6.70 -17.79
N HIS A 19 0.34 6.44 -17.01
CA HIS A 19 -0.23 5.11 -16.82
C HIS A 19 -1.74 5.17 -17.10
N PRO A 20 -2.43 4.03 -17.30
CA PRO A 20 -3.86 4.04 -17.55
C PRO A 20 -4.65 4.77 -16.46
N ASP A 21 -5.69 5.47 -16.86
CA ASP A 21 -6.71 6.03 -15.97
C ASP A 21 -7.73 4.93 -15.60
N GLY A 22 -8.51 5.16 -14.55
CA GLY A 22 -9.58 4.26 -14.13
C GLY A 22 -9.70 4.14 -12.62
N SER A 23 -10.59 3.27 -12.18
CA SER A 23 -10.76 2.89 -10.77
C SER A 23 -10.04 1.58 -10.42
N THR A 24 -9.62 0.82 -11.44
CA THR A 24 -8.76 -0.37 -11.31
C THR A 24 -7.58 -0.26 -12.27
N VAL A 25 -6.38 -0.63 -11.83
CA VAL A 25 -5.16 -0.55 -12.65
C VAL A 25 -4.22 -1.71 -12.27
N ASN A 26 -3.66 -2.37 -13.26
CA ASN A 26 -2.58 -3.32 -13.01
C ASN A 26 -1.33 -2.58 -12.51
N PRO A 27 -0.80 -2.90 -11.32
CA PRO A 27 0.36 -2.24 -10.75
C PRO A 27 1.61 -2.24 -11.64
N GLU A 28 1.77 -3.19 -12.53
CA GLU A 28 2.89 -3.24 -13.47
C GLU A 28 2.92 -2.02 -14.43
N HIS A 29 1.79 -1.34 -14.64
CA HIS A 29 1.76 -0.08 -15.37
C HIS A 29 2.50 1.03 -14.61
N TRP A 30 2.39 1.07 -13.28
CA TRP A 30 3.12 2.04 -12.46
C TRP A 30 4.62 1.76 -12.47
N TRP A 31 5.01 0.48 -12.45
CA TRP A 31 6.41 0.09 -12.57
C TRP A 31 7.02 0.53 -13.89
N ARG A 32 6.33 0.30 -15.01
CA ARG A 32 6.78 0.75 -16.34
C ARG A 32 6.85 2.27 -16.41
N ALA A 33 5.83 2.98 -15.93
CA ALA A 33 5.83 4.44 -15.88
C ALA A 33 6.97 5.00 -15.01
N PHE A 34 7.29 4.33 -13.89
CA PHE A 34 8.46 4.69 -13.08
C PHE A 34 9.77 4.54 -13.86
N GLN A 35 9.97 3.41 -14.55
CA GLN A 35 11.17 3.13 -15.34
C GLN A 35 11.35 4.15 -16.47
N GLU A 36 10.28 4.46 -17.18
CA GLU A 36 10.28 5.47 -18.23
C GLU A 36 10.60 6.88 -17.68
N ALA A 37 9.92 7.29 -16.61
CA ALA A 37 10.18 8.57 -15.96
C ALA A 37 11.61 8.68 -15.40
N ALA A 38 12.18 7.57 -14.90
CA ALA A 38 13.57 7.51 -14.45
C ALA A 38 14.56 7.66 -15.60
N SER A 39 14.28 7.00 -16.72
CA SER A 39 15.08 7.14 -17.96
C SER A 39 15.06 8.56 -18.48
N GLN A 40 13.89 9.19 -18.59
CA GLN A 40 13.75 10.59 -19.03
C GLN A 40 14.49 11.57 -18.10
N ALA A 41 14.54 11.29 -16.81
CA ALA A 41 15.30 12.08 -15.84
C ALA A 41 16.82 11.82 -15.90
N GLY A 42 17.33 11.02 -16.84
CA GLY A 42 18.75 10.71 -16.98
C GLY A 42 19.27 9.68 -15.97
N GLY A 43 18.40 8.82 -15.43
CA GLY A 43 18.76 7.79 -14.46
C GLY A 43 18.76 8.26 -13.00
N LEU A 44 19.16 7.35 -12.11
CA LEU A 44 19.13 7.54 -10.66
C LEU A 44 20.47 7.25 -9.97
N ASP A 45 21.56 7.14 -10.73
CA ASP A 45 22.88 6.69 -10.21
C ASP A 45 23.47 7.66 -9.17
N ASP A 46 23.09 8.93 -9.24
CA ASP A 46 23.51 9.99 -8.32
C ASP A 46 22.45 10.33 -7.24
N VAL A 47 21.40 9.54 -7.17
CA VAL A 47 20.32 9.74 -6.20
C VAL A 47 20.65 9.03 -4.89
N SER A 48 20.60 9.78 -3.79
CA SER A 48 20.90 9.26 -2.45
C SER A 48 19.69 8.81 -1.66
N ALA A 49 18.47 9.23 -2.05
CA ALA A 49 17.24 8.83 -1.40
C ALA A 49 16.04 8.94 -2.35
N ILE A 50 15.09 8.03 -2.22
CA ILE A 50 13.83 8.00 -2.96
C ILE A 50 12.67 7.93 -1.96
N ALA A 51 11.59 8.68 -2.25
CA ALA A 51 10.30 8.54 -1.59
C ALA A 51 9.20 8.51 -2.65
N VAL A 52 8.28 7.58 -2.52
CA VAL A 52 7.12 7.43 -3.39
C VAL A 52 5.91 8.04 -2.71
N GLY A 53 5.31 9.06 -3.33
CA GLY A 53 3.99 9.55 -2.95
C GLY A 53 2.95 8.91 -3.87
N GLY A 54 1.98 8.24 -3.30
CA GLY A 54 0.91 7.57 -4.03
C GLY A 54 -0.47 7.99 -3.56
N GLN A 55 -1.49 7.33 -4.09
CA GLN A 55 -2.84 7.46 -3.57
C GLN A 55 -2.97 6.62 -2.29
N GLN A 56 -3.73 7.16 -1.33
CA GLN A 56 -4.15 6.43 -0.14
C GLN A 56 -5.27 5.45 -0.49
N HIS A 57 -5.52 4.47 0.37
CA HIS A 57 -6.68 3.58 0.35
C HIS A 57 -6.75 2.55 -0.80
N GLY A 58 -5.93 2.62 -1.81
CA GLY A 58 -5.91 1.61 -2.88
C GLY A 58 -5.45 0.25 -2.34
N MET A 59 -5.88 -0.84 -2.99
CA MET A 59 -5.52 -2.20 -2.60
C MET A 59 -4.68 -2.87 -3.68
N VAL A 60 -3.48 -3.30 -3.32
CA VAL A 60 -2.67 -4.25 -4.10
C VAL A 60 -2.59 -5.55 -3.30
N ALA A 61 -3.10 -6.63 -3.88
CA ALA A 61 -3.07 -7.97 -3.30
C ALA A 61 -1.99 -8.80 -4.00
N LEU A 62 -1.12 -9.45 -3.22
CA LEU A 62 0.00 -10.25 -3.71
C LEU A 62 -0.13 -11.70 -3.26
N ASP A 63 0.29 -12.63 -4.13
CA ASP A 63 0.47 -14.03 -3.77
C ASP A 63 1.86 -14.27 -3.10
N GLU A 64 2.11 -15.51 -2.67
CA GLU A 64 3.36 -15.91 -2.02
C GLU A 64 4.60 -15.65 -2.87
N GLN A 65 4.47 -15.63 -4.18
CA GLN A 65 5.56 -15.30 -5.11
C GLN A 65 5.69 -13.79 -5.37
N GLY A 66 4.92 -12.95 -4.69
CA GLY A 66 4.91 -11.49 -4.89
C GLY A 66 4.26 -11.04 -6.19
N ARG A 67 3.48 -11.91 -6.84
CA ARG A 67 2.73 -11.57 -8.06
C ARG A 67 1.44 -10.89 -7.67
N VAL A 68 1.07 -9.90 -8.45
CA VAL A 68 -0.23 -9.24 -8.33
C VAL A 68 -1.34 -10.22 -8.69
N ILE A 69 -2.27 -10.47 -7.75
CA ILE A 69 -3.36 -11.44 -7.90
C ILE A 69 -4.44 -10.93 -8.86
N ARG A 70 -4.70 -9.63 -8.81
CA ARG A 70 -5.70 -8.92 -9.61
C ARG A 70 -5.30 -7.46 -9.80
N ASP A 71 -5.94 -6.75 -10.72
CA ASP A 71 -5.77 -5.31 -10.84
C ASP A 71 -6.12 -4.61 -9.53
N ALA A 72 -5.29 -3.65 -9.14
CA ALA A 72 -5.46 -2.89 -7.90
C ALA A 72 -6.75 -2.07 -7.96
N MET A 73 -7.60 -2.20 -6.94
CA MET A 73 -8.75 -1.33 -6.75
C MET A 73 -8.28 -0.02 -6.12
N LEU A 74 -8.55 1.10 -6.76
CA LEU A 74 -8.06 2.41 -6.34
C LEU A 74 -9.02 3.11 -5.38
N TRP A 75 -8.60 4.25 -4.82
CA TRP A 75 -9.40 5.02 -3.86
C TRP A 75 -10.76 5.48 -4.42
N ASN A 76 -10.84 5.71 -5.72
CA ASN A 76 -12.05 6.15 -6.45
C ASN A 76 -12.91 4.98 -6.95
N ASP A 77 -12.55 3.73 -6.62
CA ASP A 77 -13.39 2.57 -6.87
C ASP A 77 -14.46 2.47 -5.79
N THR A 78 -15.72 2.55 -6.21
CA THR A 78 -16.88 2.52 -5.32
C THR A 78 -17.59 1.19 -5.28
N SER A 79 -17.08 0.17 -5.98
CA SER A 79 -17.73 -1.16 -6.06
C SER A 79 -17.87 -1.83 -4.68
N SER A 80 -17.02 -1.47 -3.71
CA SER A 80 -17.08 -1.99 -2.34
C SER A 80 -17.94 -1.13 -1.38
N ALA A 81 -18.84 -0.27 -1.88
CA ALA A 81 -19.73 0.50 -1.02
C ALA A 81 -20.68 -0.39 -0.18
N PRO A 82 -21.31 -1.46 -0.72
CA PRO A 82 -22.12 -2.36 0.10
C PRO A 82 -21.31 -3.02 1.22
N GLN A 83 -20.04 -3.34 0.99
CA GLN A 83 -19.17 -3.93 1.99
C GLN A 83 -18.80 -2.95 3.12
N ALA A 84 -18.77 -1.65 2.81
CA ALA A 84 -18.58 -0.63 3.84
C ALA A 84 -19.76 -0.59 4.81
N GLU A 85 -20.98 -0.60 4.30
CA GLU A 85 -22.21 -0.67 5.11
C GLU A 85 -22.27 -1.97 5.93
N ALA A 86 -21.99 -3.12 5.29
CA ALA A 86 -21.97 -4.41 5.96
C ALA A 86 -20.98 -4.43 7.14
N LEU A 87 -19.77 -3.88 6.95
CA LEU A 87 -18.77 -3.81 8.03
C LEU A 87 -19.21 -2.92 9.19
N ILE A 88 -19.99 -1.85 8.93
CA ILE A 88 -20.58 -1.02 10.00
C ILE A 88 -21.59 -1.86 10.79
N ASP A 89 -22.52 -2.49 10.09
CA ASP A 89 -23.59 -3.27 10.70
C ASP A 89 -23.06 -4.48 11.49
N GLU A 90 -22.03 -5.17 10.95
CA GLU A 90 -21.37 -6.29 11.62
C GLU A 90 -20.80 -5.88 12.99
N LEU A 91 -20.08 -4.76 13.04
CA LEU A 91 -19.47 -4.30 14.29
C LEU A 91 -20.53 -3.76 15.27
N GLY A 92 -21.63 -3.24 14.73
CA GLY A 92 -22.76 -2.73 15.50
C GLY A 92 -23.73 -3.78 16.01
N ALA A 93 -23.71 -5.00 15.47
CA ALA A 93 -24.70 -6.03 15.77
C ALA A 93 -24.61 -6.57 17.21
N ALA A 94 -23.43 -6.56 17.82
CA ALA A 94 -23.29 -6.96 19.22
C ALA A 94 -24.09 -6.01 20.14
N PRO A 95 -24.68 -6.51 21.26
CA PRO A 95 -25.47 -5.71 22.18
C PRO A 95 -24.75 -4.43 22.60
N ALA A 96 -25.52 -3.36 22.80
CA ALA A 96 -24.98 -2.09 23.29
C ALA A 96 -24.38 -2.27 24.69
N ALA A 97 -23.18 -1.71 24.88
CA ALA A 97 -22.62 -1.53 26.21
C ALA A 97 -23.14 -0.21 26.84
N ASP A 98 -22.91 -0.04 28.14
CA ASP A 98 -23.32 1.21 28.82
C ASP A 98 -22.74 2.45 28.09
N GLY A 99 -23.65 3.34 27.70
CA GLY A 99 -23.30 4.58 27.04
C GLY A 99 -23.11 4.50 25.52
N GLU A 100 -23.28 3.33 24.91
CA GLU A 100 -23.31 3.18 23.45
C GLU A 100 -24.71 3.46 22.87
N PRO A 101 -24.80 3.88 21.59
CA PRO A 101 -26.08 4.05 20.92
C PRO A 101 -26.93 2.79 20.88
N GLU A 102 -28.24 2.96 21.09
CA GLU A 102 -29.21 1.85 20.92
C GLU A 102 -29.34 1.42 19.45
N ASP A 103 -29.22 2.37 18.52
CA ASP A 103 -29.25 2.10 17.08
C ASP A 103 -27.99 1.30 16.68
N PRO A 104 -28.13 0.08 16.10
CA PRO A 104 -27.00 -0.78 15.76
C PRO A 104 -26.04 -0.14 14.74
N HIS A 105 -26.59 0.57 13.75
CA HIS A 105 -25.77 1.20 12.71
C HIS A 105 -24.91 2.35 13.30
N GLN A 106 -25.53 3.22 14.09
CA GLN A 106 -24.81 4.30 14.77
C GLN A 106 -23.76 3.73 15.73
N ARG A 107 -24.10 2.68 16.47
CA ARG A 107 -23.15 1.95 17.34
C ARG A 107 -21.97 1.38 16.55
N GLY A 108 -22.24 0.82 15.37
CA GLY A 108 -21.19 0.32 14.47
C GLY A 108 -20.23 1.42 14.06
N ILE A 109 -20.74 2.59 13.64
CA ILE A 109 -19.92 3.78 13.30
C ILE A 109 -19.02 4.15 14.47
N GLU A 110 -19.59 4.27 15.68
CA GLU A 110 -18.81 4.67 16.87
C GLU A 110 -17.73 3.66 17.25
N ARG A 111 -18.05 2.35 17.15
CA ARG A 111 -17.08 1.27 17.38
C ARG A 111 -15.92 1.31 16.39
N TRP A 112 -16.20 1.56 15.11
CA TRP A 112 -15.17 1.73 14.10
C TRP A 112 -14.28 2.93 14.38
N VAL A 113 -14.88 4.09 14.70
CA VAL A 113 -14.13 5.29 15.06
C VAL A 113 -13.27 5.07 16.30
N LYS A 114 -13.79 4.37 17.30
CA LYS A 114 -13.04 4.00 18.51
C LYS A 114 -11.89 3.03 18.20
N ALA A 115 -12.09 2.09 17.27
CA ALA A 115 -11.12 1.04 16.95
C ALA A 115 -9.95 1.54 16.10
N VAL A 116 -10.19 2.41 15.10
CA VAL A 116 -9.21 2.81 14.10
C VAL A 116 -9.26 4.30 13.72
N GLY A 117 -10.11 5.09 14.36
CA GLY A 117 -10.22 6.53 14.14
C GLY A 117 -11.07 6.93 12.93
N SER A 118 -11.75 6.00 12.27
CA SER A 118 -12.58 6.27 11.09
C SER A 118 -13.70 5.24 10.95
N SER A 119 -14.76 5.60 10.24
CA SER A 119 -15.83 4.68 9.84
C SER A 119 -15.59 4.14 8.43
N PRO A 120 -16.03 2.91 8.09
CA PRO A 120 -15.91 2.34 6.75
C PRO A 120 -16.55 3.21 5.66
N VAL A 121 -15.83 3.37 4.55
CA VAL A 121 -16.35 3.88 3.29
C VAL A 121 -15.68 3.13 2.13
N ALA A 122 -16.28 3.11 0.96
CA ALA A 122 -15.83 2.33 -0.19
C ALA A 122 -14.35 2.56 -0.58
N SER A 123 -13.77 3.71 -0.26
CA SER A 123 -12.37 4.01 -0.61
C SER A 123 -11.35 3.20 0.20
N TYR A 124 -11.68 2.76 1.41
CA TYR A 124 -10.73 2.09 2.30
C TYR A 124 -10.33 0.68 1.81
N THR A 125 -9.12 0.27 2.16
CA THR A 125 -8.56 -1.03 1.74
C THR A 125 -9.38 -2.22 2.26
N LEU A 126 -9.85 -2.17 3.51
CA LEU A 126 -10.59 -3.27 4.12
C LEU A 126 -11.89 -3.59 3.38
N THR A 127 -12.63 -2.58 2.93
CA THR A 127 -13.88 -2.79 2.18
C THR A 127 -13.63 -3.50 0.85
N LYS A 128 -12.47 -3.22 0.22
CA LYS A 128 -12.04 -3.89 -1.00
C LYS A 128 -11.61 -5.33 -0.75
N ILE A 129 -10.97 -5.62 0.38
CA ILE A 129 -10.66 -6.99 0.80
C ILE A 129 -11.95 -7.78 0.95
N LYS A 130 -12.97 -7.23 1.64
CA LYS A 130 -14.27 -7.87 1.80
C LYS A 130 -14.97 -8.10 0.48
N TRP A 131 -14.92 -7.11 -0.42
CA TRP A 131 -15.45 -7.28 -1.77
C TRP A 131 -14.78 -8.45 -2.51
N VAL A 132 -13.45 -8.57 -2.43
CA VAL A 132 -12.71 -9.68 -3.06
C VAL A 132 -13.06 -11.01 -2.39
N ALA A 133 -13.21 -11.07 -1.07
CA ALA A 133 -13.61 -12.28 -0.37
C ALA A 133 -14.99 -12.79 -0.82
N GLN A 134 -15.93 -11.88 -1.05
CA GLN A 134 -17.30 -12.20 -1.48
C GLN A 134 -17.41 -12.53 -2.97
N HIS A 135 -16.70 -11.80 -3.85
CA HIS A 135 -16.90 -11.89 -5.30
C HIS A 135 -15.82 -12.69 -6.01
N GLU A 136 -14.64 -12.80 -5.42
CA GLU A 136 -13.48 -13.47 -5.99
C GLU A 136 -12.81 -14.42 -4.97
N PRO A 137 -13.52 -15.41 -4.42
CA PRO A 137 -13.02 -16.24 -3.30
C PRO A 137 -11.73 -17.00 -3.65
N ALA A 138 -11.54 -17.37 -4.92
CA ALA A 138 -10.30 -18.01 -5.36
C ALA A 138 -9.10 -17.03 -5.32
N ASN A 139 -9.32 -15.74 -5.59
CA ASN A 139 -8.30 -14.72 -5.42
C ASN A 139 -8.07 -14.39 -3.94
N ALA A 140 -9.15 -14.29 -3.16
CA ALA A 140 -9.06 -14.05 -1.71
C ALA A 140 -8.19 -15.12 -1.02
N ALA A 141 -8.39 -16.38 -1.32
CA ALA A 141 -7.63 -17.50 -0.74
C ALA A 141 -6.12 -17.46 -1.05
N ARG A 142 -5.72 -16.77 -2.11
CA ARG A 142 -4.32 -16.63 -2.53
C ARG A 142 -3.60 -15.43 -1.93
N ILE A 143 -4.30 -14.56 -1.21
CA ILE A 143 -3.70 -13.34 -0.65
C ILE A 143 -2.66 -13.73 0.40
N ALA A 144 -1.39 -13.49 0.08
CA ALA A 144 -0.27 -13.64 1.01
C ALA A 144 0.21 -12.29 1.56
N ALA A 145 -0.03 -11.19 0.83
CA ALA A 145 0.23 -9.84 1.32
C ALA A 145 -0.79 -8.84 0.75
N VAL A 146 -1.10 -7.81 1.55
CA VAL A 146 -1.86 -6.64 1.11
C VAL A 146 -1.05 -5.39 1.38
N CYS A 147 -0.94 -4.52 0.38
CA CYS A 147 -0.24 -3.25 0.49
C CYS A 147 -0.93 -2.15 -0.33
N LEU A 148 -0.52 -0.93 -0.11
CA LEU A 148 -1.02 0.22 -0.87
C LEU A 148 -0.22 0.42 -2.16
N PRO A 149 -0.72 1.18 -3.14
CA PRO A 149 -0.03 1.39 -4.41
C PRO A 149 1.41 1.90 -4.28
N HIS A 150 1.65 2.84 -3.36
CA HIS A 150 3.00 3.39 -3.15
C HIS A 150 3.91 2.43 -2.36
N ASP A 151 3.36 1.58 -1.48
CA ASP A 151 4.13 0.52 -0.80
C ASP A 151 4.65 -0.48 -1.82
N TRP A 152 3.77 -0.94 -2.71
CA TRP A 152 4.14 -1.87 -3.78
C TRP A 152 5.21 -1.28 -4.70
N LEU A 153 5.04 -0.03 -5.14
CA LEU A 153 6.02 0.60 -6.01
C LEU A 153 7.36 0.83 -5.28
N SER A 154 7.31 1.20 -3.99
CA SER A 154 8.50 1.35 -3.16
C SER A 154 9.25 0.02 -2.98
N TRP A 155 8.53 -1.08 -2.76
CA TRP A 155 9.07 -2.43 -2.68
C TRP A 155 9.73 -2.85 -3.98
N ARG A 156 9.13 -2.54 -5.14
CA ARG A 156 9.72 -2.78 -6.47
C ARG A 156 11.00 -1.95 -6.68
N ILE A 157 10.99 -0.68 -6.30
CA ILE A 157 12.16 0.23 -6.39
C ILE A 157 13.27 -0.25 -5.46
N ALA A 158 12.94 -0.79 -4.30
CA ALA A 158 13.92 -1.38 -3.38
C ALA A 158 14.57 -2.68 -3.87
N GLY A 159 14.22 -3.13 -5.08
CA GLY A 159 14.84 -4.29 -5.71
C GLY A 159 14.12 -5.61 -5.47
N PHE A 160 12.94 -5.59 -4.83
CA PHE A 160 12.09 -6.77 -4.66
C PHE A 160 11.08 -6.93 -5.80
N GLY A 161 10.31 -8.01 -5.79
CA GLY A 161 9.25 -8.22 -6.78
C GLY A 161 8.93 -9.70 -6.99
N PRO A 162 8.16 -10.04 -8.04
CA PRO A 162 7.78 -11.41 -8.31
C PRO A 162 8.99 -12.31 -8.54
N VAL A 163 8.91 -13.51 -7.98
CA VAL A 163 9.93 -14.56 -8.07
C VAL A 163 9.35 -15.86 -8.65
N GLN A 164 10.21 -16.84 -8.92
CA GLN A 164 9.75 -18.16 -9.33
C GLN A 164 9.23 -18.98 -8.13
N PRO A 165 8.37 -19.99 -8.36
CA PRO A 165 7.97 -20.90 -7.29
C PRO A 165 9.18 -21.51 -6.58
N GLY A 166 9.15 -21.49 -5.25
CA GLY A 166 10.25 -21.97 -4.41
C GLY A 166 11.29 -20.92 -4.03
N GLU A 167 11.25 -19.72 -4.62
CA GLU A 167 12.06 -18.58 -4.22
C GLU A 167 11.31 -17.69 -3.22
N ASN A 168 12.05 -17.00 -2.36
CA ASN A 168 11.47 -16.05 -1.41
C ASN A 168 11.22 -14.68 -2.06
N ALA A 169 9.97 -14.25 -2.14
CA ALA A 169 9.58 -12.95 -2.66
C ALA A 169 9.93 -11.78 -1.71
N HIS A 170 10.32 -12.07 -0.46
CA HIS A 170 10.60 -11.05 0.55
C HIS A 170 9.42 -10.09 0.77
N LEU A 171 8.23 -10.65 0.93
CA LEU A 171 7.03 -9.86 1.26
C LEU A 171 7.17 -9.11 2.59
N ASP A 172 7.96 -9.65 3.52
CA ASP A 172 8.36 -9.03 4.78
C ASP A 172 9.16 -7.73 4.62
N ALA A 173 9.69 -7.48 3.42
CA ALA A 173 10.34 -6.21 3.07
C ALA A 173 9.36 -5.11 2.65
N LEU A 174 8.06 -5.38 2.55
CA LEU A 174 7.04 -4.35 2.34
C LEU A 174 7.04 -3.34 3.50
N PHE A 175 6.89 -2.08 3.16
CA PHE A 175 6.85 -1.00 4.14
C PHE A 175 5.90 0.11 3.72
N THR A 176 5.40 0.81 4.72
CA THR A 176 4.50 1.95 4.59
C THR A 176 4.84 3.02 5.63
N ASP A 177 4.12 4.11 5.66
CA ASP A 177 4.14 5.07 6.76
C ASP A 177 2.82 5.05 7.56
N ARG A 178 2.83 5.73 8.71
CA ARG A 178 1.68 5.75 9.62
C ARG A 178 0.46 6.44 9.02
N SER A 179 0.65 7.50 8.21
CA SER A 179 -0.45 8.23 7.58
C SER A 179 -1.17 7.35 6.57
N ASP A 180 -0.40 6.63 5.76
CA ASP A 180 -0.97 5.75 4.74
C ASP A 180 -1.53 4.45 5.34
N ALA A 181 -0.88 3.88 6.37
CA ALA A 181 -1.43 2.75 7.12
C ALA A 181 -2.81 3.05 7.72
N SER A 182 -3.06 4.27 8.21
CA SER A 182 -4.36 4.68 8.73
C SER A 182 -5.48 4.64 7.69
N GLY A 183 -5.14 4.70 6.41
CA GLY A 183 -6.08 4.57 5.30
C GLY A 183 -6.49 3.14 4.96
N THR A 184 -6.04 2.14 5.71
CA THR A 184 -6.38 0.74 5.46
C THR A 184 -7.68 0.30 6.14
N LEU A 185 -8.11 0.98 7.19
CA LEU A 185 -9.22 0.64 8.08
C LEU A 185 -8.97 -0.57 8.99
N TYR A 186 -7.76 -1.11 8.99
CA TYR A 186 -7.31 -2.15 9.93
C TYR A 186 -5.98 -1.77 10.61
N PHE A 187 -5.71 -0.49 10.72
CA PHE A 187 -4.57 0.04 11.46
C PHE A 187 -5.03 1.05 12.51
N ASP A 188 -4.73 0.75 13.77
CA ASP A 188 -4.98 1.67 14.87
C ASP A 188 -3.82 2.66 14.98
N ALA A 189 -4.07 3.90 14.58
CA ALA A 189 -3.07 4.96 14.65
C ALA A 189 -2.74 5.39 16.09
N ALA A 190 -3.59 5.14 17.08
CA ALA A 190 -3.32 5.49 18.46
C ALA A 190 -2.29 4.55 19.10
N SER A 191 -2.47 3.24 18.93
CA SER A 191 -1.52 2.21 19.40
C SER A 191 -0.37 1.95 18.43
N ASN A 192 -0.46 2.44 17.19
CA ASN A 192 0.47 2.17 16.08
C ASN A 192 0.57 0.68 15.73
N THR A 193 -0.55 -0.03 15.75
CA THR A 193 -0.63 -1.48 15.52
C THR A 193 -1.69 -1.84 14.50
N TYR A 194 -1.46 -2.95 13.79
CA TYR A 194 -2.49 -3.54 12.94
C TYR A 194 -3.52 -4.31 13.76
N ARG A 195 -4.80 -4.11 13.46
CA ARG A 195 -5.97 -4.79 13.99
C ARG A 195 -6.29 -5.99 13.11
N ARG A 196 -5.64 -7.11 13.40
CA ARG A 196 -5.85 -8.36 12.63
C ARG A 196 -7.24 -8.95 12.79
N ASP A 197 -7.88 -8.67 13.89
CA ASP A 197 -9.29 -8.99 14.14
C ASP A 197 -10.22 -8.28 13.14
N LEU A 198 -9.96 -7.00 12.85
CA LEU A 198 -10.71 -6.26 11.82
C LEU A 198 -10.35 -6.72 10.40
N LEU A 199 -9.08 -7.06 10.15
CA LEU A 199 -8.68 -7.65 8.87
C LEU A 199 -9.41 -8.98 8.63
N ALA A 200 -9.59 -9.78 9.66
CA ALA A 200 -10.33 -11.04 9.57
C ALA A 200 -11.80 -10.85 9.19
N LEU A 201 -12.47 -9.77 9.69
CA LEU A 201 -13.82 -9.40 9.22
C LEU A 201 -13.86 -9.13 7.71
N GLY A 202 -12.84 -8.44 7.19
CA GLY A 202 -12.71 -8.19 5.74
C GLY A 202 -12.47 -9.45 4.92
N LEU A 203 -11.83 -10.47 5.48
CA LEU A 203 -11.56 -11.74 4.81
C LEU A 203 -12.74 -12.73 4.90
N GLN A 204 -13.73 -12.43 5.72
CA GLN A 204 -14.93 -13.22 5.88
C GLN A 204 -15.83 -13.06 4.63
N PRO A 205 -16.20 -14.16 3.94
CA PRO A 205 -16.97 -14.06 2.70
C PRO A 205 -18.45 -13.78 2.93
N ASP A 206 -18.97 -14.07 4.13
CA ASP A 206 -20.32 -13.75 4.57
C ASP A 206 -20.34 -12.55 5.52
N ASP A 207 -21.53 -12.08 5.87
CA ASP A 207 -21.72 -10.92 6.75
C ASP A 207 -21.80 -11.33 8.23
N ALA A 208 -21.00 -12.32 8.63
CA ALA A 208 -20.94 -12.77 10.01
C ALA A 208 -20.29 -11.70 10.90
N THR A 209 -20.90 -11.46 12.06
CA THR A 209 -20.45 -10.48 13.05
C THR A 209 -19.16 -10.87 13.77
N THR A 210 -18.76 -12.12 13.63
CA THR A 210 -17.52 -12.67 14.20
C THR A 210 -16.79 -13.46 13.12
N PRO A 211 -15.51 -13.19 12.87
CA PRO A 211 -14.75 -13.92 11.88
C PRO A 211 -14.66 -15.40 12.24
N GLY A 212 -14.88 -16.28 11.26
CA GLY A 212 -14.63 -17.70 11.40
C GLY A 212 -13.14 -18.02 11.60
N ALA A 213 -12.84 -19.21 12.08
CA ALA A 213 -11.48 -19.67 12.34
C ALA A 213 -10.57 -19.54 11.10
N ALA A 214 -11.08 -19.88 9.92
CA ALA A 214 -10.32 -19.79 8.66
C ALA A 214 -9.93 -18.35 8.30
N ALA A 215 -10.86 -17.39 8.43
CA ALA A 215 -10.59 -15.97 8.17
C ALA A 215 -9.60 -15.40 9.19
N THR A 216 -9.72 -15.78 10.45
CA THR A 216 -8.79 -15.39 11.53
C THR A 216 -7.39 -15.92 11.25
N GLU A 217 -7.25 -17.21 10.95
CA GLU A 217 -5.97 -17.83 10.62
C GLU A 217 -5.35 -17.21 9.38
N HIS A 218 -6.15 -16.90 8.35
CA HIS A 218 -5.67 -16.24 7.15
C HIS A 218 -5.18 -14.82 7.47
N ALA A 219 -5.93 -14.04 8.25
CA ALA A 219 -5.53 -12.70 8.67
C ALA A 219 -4.19 -12.69 9.41
N GLU A 220 -3.90 -13.71 10.22
CA GLU A 220 -2.62 -13.86 10.92
C GLU A 220 -1.45 -14.14 9.96
N ARG A 221 -1.69 -14.87 8.87
CA ARG A 221 -0.64 -15.21 7.88
C ARG A 221 -0.37 -14.10 6.86
N ILE A 222 -1.36 -13.22 6.60
CA ILE A 222 -1.16 -12.13 5.63
C ILE A 222 -0.04 -11.21 6.09
N VAL A 223 0.92 -10.99 5.20
CA VAL A 223 1.99 -10.01 5.42
C VAL A 223 1.43 -8.60 5.19
N LEU A 224 1.57 -7.76 6.20
CA LEU A 224 1.23 -6.34 6.14
C LEU A 224 2.51 -5.50 6.15
N PRO A 225 2.55 -4.36 5.44
CA PRO A 225 3.72 -3.52 5.35
C PRO A 225 4.18 -3.04 6.73
N ARG A 226 5.47 -3.08 6.98
CA ARG A 226 6.03 -2.52 8.21
C ARG A 226 5.85 -1.02 8.23
N VAL A 227 5.22 -0.49 9.26
CA VAL A 227 5.03 0.96 9.45
C VAL A 227 6.33 1.60 9.90
N LEU A 228 6.89 2.47 9.08
CA LEU A 228 8.15 3.17 9.35
C LEU A 228 7.91 4.43 10.19
N GLY A 229 8.78 4.66 11.14
CA GLY A 229 8.85 5.94 11.84
C GLY A 229 9.42 7.05 10.93
N PRO A 230 9.26 8.33 11.30
CA PRO A 230 9.59 9.48 10.46
C PRO A 230 11.03 9.54 9.94
N ASN A 231 11.96 8.92 10.65
CA ASN A 231 13.40 8.91 10.33
C ASN A 231 13.92 7.50 10.00
N GLN A 232 13.04 6.51 9.92
CA GLN A 232 13.44 5.16 9.55
C GLN A 232 13.61 5.04 8.03
N VAL A 233 14.49 4.12 7.65
CA VAL A 233 14.76 3.77 6.25
C VAL A 233 14.20 2.39 5.95
N ALA A 234 13.72 2.23 4.74
CA ALA A 234 13.22 0.96 4.27
C ALA A 234 14.37 -0.02 3.98
N PRO A 235 14.11 -1.33 4.07
CA PRO A 235 15.04 -2.34 3.62
C PRO A 235 15.23 -2.25 2.09
N VAL A 236 16.40 -2.66 1.62
CA VAL A 236 16.71 -2.80 0.19
C VAL A 236 17.21 -4.20 -0.04
N ASN A 237 16.89 -4.75 -1.20
CA ASN A 237 17.41 -6.05 -1.60
C ASN A 237 18.93 -5.99 -1.69
N ALA A 238 19.61 -6.82 -0.92
CA ALA A 238 21.05 -6.87 -0.86
C ALA A 238 21.67 -7.56 -2.08
N ASP A 239 20.87 -8.22 -2.93
CA ASP A 239 21.37 -8.85 -4.16
C ASP A 239 21.60 -7.80 -5.27
N PRO A 240 22.86 -7.49 -5.59
CA PRO A 240 23.16 -6.50 -6.63
C PRO A 240 22.67 -6.93 -8.02
N SER A 241 22.51 -8.22 -8.27
CA SER A 241 22.07 -8.74 -9.57
C SER A 241 20.59 -8.45 -9.80
N VAL A 242 19.79 -8.49 -8.77
CA VAL A 242 18.35 -8.18 -8.79
C VAL A 242 18.14 -6.67 -8.88
N SER A 243 18.84 -5.91 -8.07
CA SER A 243 18.76 -4.44 -8.05
C SER A 243 19.21 -3.83 -9.39
N ALA A 244 20.33 -4.28 -9.97
CA ALA A 244 20.84 -3.78 -11.24
C ALA A 244 19.96 -4.15 -12.45
N ARG A 245 19.38 -5.35 -12.45
CA ARG A 245 18.49 -5.79 -13.54
C ARG A 245 17.18 -5.02 -13.61
N ARG A 246 16.67 -4.55 -12.48
CA ARG A 246 15.37 -3.87 -12.41
C ARG A 246 15.45 -2.38 -12.71
N MET A 247 16.59 -1.75 -12.50
CA MET A 247 16.75 -0.31 -12.78
C MET A 247 17.36 -0.01 -14.15
N HIS A 248 17.71 -1.02 -14.96
CA HIS A 248 18.28 -0.87 -16.32
C HIS A 248 19.44 0.13 -16.44
N HIS A 249 20.28 0.25 -15.42
CA HIS A 249 21.46 1.07 -15.52
C HIS A 249 22.74 0.30 -15.18
N ARG A 250 23.71 0.39 -16.08
CA ARG A 250 25.09 -0.04 -15.84
C ARG A 250 25.68 0.77 -14.70
N ALA A 251 25.48 0.35 -13.47
CA ALA A 251 26.21 0.89 -12.34
C ALA A 251 27.70 0.53 -12.50
N ARG A 252 28.55 1.52 -12.80
CA ARG A 252 29.98 1.39 -12.51
C ARG A 252 30.09 1.14 -11.01
N ARG A 253 30.70 0.01 -10.64
CA ARG A 253 30.95 -0.42 -9.27
C ARG A 253 31.55 0.71 -8.44
N ARG A 254 30.73 1.39 -7.64
CA ARG A 254 31.16 1.94 -6.37
C ARG A 254 30.35 1.27 -5.29
N ARG A 255 31.02 0.62 -4.33
CA ARG A 255 30.42 0.04 -3.15
C ARG A 255 29.55 1.10 -2.46
N GLN A 256 28.25 1.06 -2.66
CA GLN A 256 27.31 1.71 -1.77
C GLN A 256 26.45 0.63 -1.13
N ARG A 257 26.84 0.32 0.09
CA ARG A 257 25.93 -0.31 1.07
C ARG A 257 24.92 0.77 1.41
N HIS A 258 23.67 0.38 1.45
CA HIS A 258 22.51 1.08 2.00
C HIS A 258 21.58 1.68 0.93
N GLY A 259 20.43 1.04 0.93
CA GLY A 259 19.21 1.33 0.28
C GLY A 259 18.55 2.62 0.72
N LEU A 260 17.30 2.81 0.58
CA LEU A 260 16.59 4.04 1.00
C LEU A 260 17.12 4.59 2.33
N ALA A 261 18.27 5.21 2.30
CA ALA A 261 19.00 5.64 3.47
C ALA A 261 19.27 7.14 3.42
N ARG A 262 19.13 7.78 4.55
CA ARG A 262 19.93 8.97 4.82
C ARG A 262 21.41 8.54 4.77
N LEU A 263 22.12 8.95 3.75
CA LEU A 263 23.56 8.96 3.80
C LEU A 263 23.98 10.30 4.43
N GLY A 264 24.69 10.20 5.53
CA GLY A 264 25.29 11.34 6.17
C GLY A 264 26.32 12.01 5.25
N HIS A 265 26.28 13.33 5.19
CA HIS A 265 27.32 14.24 4.70
C HIS A 265 27.97 13.87 3.36
N GLY A 266 27.19 13.89 2.29
CA GLY A 266 27.65 13.91 0.92
C GLY A 266 26.65 14.68 0.08
N ARG A 267 27.08 15.46 -0.89
CA ARG A 267 26.18 16.15 -1.83
C ARG A 267 25.34 15.10 -2.55
N GLY A 268 24.09 14.87 -2.06
CA GLY A 268 23.16 13.89 -2.57
C GLY A 268 21.90 14.56 -3.08
N ARG A 269 21.23 13.91 -4.05
CA ARG A 269 19.96 14.36 -4.63
C ARG A 269 18.81 13.49 -4.12
N ARG A 270 17.63 14.09 -3.95
CA ARG A 270 16.42 13.40 -3.49
C ARG A 270 15.40 13.31 -4.60
N VAL A 271 14.69 12.19 -4.68
CA VAL A 271 13.56 12.01 -5.58
C VAL A 271 12.26 12.03 -4.77
N ARG A 272 11.30 12.82 -5.22
CA ARG A 272 9.93 12.80 -4.71
C ARG A 272 8.97 12.55 -5.85
N PHE A 273 8.05 11.62 -5.66
CA PHE A 273 6.87 11.50 -6.50
C PHE A 273 5.81 12.46 -5.95
N ALA A 274 5.44 13.47 -6.73
CA ALA A 274 4.38 14.39 -6.35
C ALA A 274 3.02 13.80 -6.71
N ARG A 275 2.09 13.92 -5.79
CA ARG A 275 0.67 13.61 -6.00
C ARG A 275 0.13 14.53 -7.11
N HIS A 276 -0.36 13.98 -8.19
CA HIS A 276 -1.24 14.71 -9.08
C HIS A 276 -2.68 14.49 -8.59
N ILE A 277 -3.16 15.41 -7.77
CA ILE A 277 -4.59 15.51 -7.49
C ILE A 277 -5.20 16.12 -8.74
N GLY A 278 -5.83 15.30 -9.56
CA GLY A 278 -6.68 15.79 -10.64
C GLY A 278 -7.82 16.58 -10.04
N ARG A 279 -7.72 17.89 -10.04
CA ARG A 279 -8.89 18.75 -9.92
C ARG A 279 -9.69 18.54 -11.21
N GLY A 280 -10.84 17.89 -11.10
CA GLY A 280 -11.86 17.94 -12.12
C GLY A 280 -12.25 19.40 -12.35
N GLY A 281 -11.79 19.96 -13.44
CA GLY A 281 -12.29 21.24 -13.93
C GLY A 281 -13.76 21.04 -14.29
N ARG A 282 -14.64 21.73 -13.61
CA ARG A 282 -15.97 22.02 -14.13
C ARG A 282 -15.78 23.17 -15.10
N ASP A 283 -15.80 22.88 -16.36
CA ASP A 283 -16.10 23.89 -17.36
C ASP A 283 -17.62 24.03 -17.47
N GLN A 284 -18.06 25.28 -17.29
CA GLN A 284 -19.41 25.73 -17.59
C GLN A 284 -19.57 25.86 -19.10
#